data_602841313e0eb299efa1ca4b344dea5c
#
_entry.id   602841313e0eb299efa1ca4b344dea5c
#
_cell.length_a   1.000
_cell.length_b   1.000
_cell.length_c   1.000
_cell.angle_alpha   90.00
_cell.angle_beta   90.00
_cell.angle_gamma   90.00
#
_symmetry.space_group_name_H-M   'P 1'
#
loop_
_entity.id
_entity.type
_entity.pdbx_description
1 polymer ?
#
loop_
_entity_poly.entity_id
_entity_poly.type
_entity_poly.pdbx_seq_one_letter_code
_entity_poly.pdbx_strand_id
1 'polypeptide(L)'
;MSDSAGKIKEQAKFQIAEEFGGLELLDAQYETQNFSRHSHEGYTVGVIERGAQSFYRTGGNHIAPQDSIILVNADEVHTGHSAVEGGWAYKAMYPLPEQFATVAKEIGANTGAPYFPQAVVYDPELASQLRLVFETLEKSTNRLLRETLIYASLVKLMTRHSRTAPKSDQPLSALRPLLLVKEFLDDFPQADVSLEELAQLAGLSPFHLVRTFQKQFGLPPHAYQIQARLRLAKTLLKQGVSISETAQECGFHDQSHLHRHFKKALGITPKQYARP
;
A
#
# COMPACT_ATOMS: atom_id res chain seq x y z
N MET A 1 -13.02 35.73 21.26
CA MET A 1 -13.01 34.38 21.85
C MET A 1 -12.47 33.45 20.77
N SER A 2 -11.18 33.18 20.82
CA SER A 2 -10.54 32.29 19.86
C SER A 2 -10.84 30.83 20.27
N ASP A 3 -11.65 30.18 19.46
CA ASP A 3 -11.94 28.77 19.59
C ASP A 3 -10.63 28.02 19.28
N SER A 4 -9.99 27.48 20.31
CA SER A 4 -8.86 26.59 20.17
C SER A 4 -9.43 25.23 19.73
N ALA A 5 -9.64 25.05 18.44
CA ALA A 5 -9.86 23.74 17.87
C ALA A 5 -8.68 22.86 18.31
N GLY A 6 -8.93 21.94 19.24
CA GLY A 6 -7.91 21.08 19.82
C GLY A 6 -7.21 20.31 18.70
N LYS A 7 -5.88 20.44 18.61
CA LYS A 7 -5.07 19.67 17.68
C LYS A 7 -5.41 18.19 17.80
N ILE A 8 -5.80 17.59 16.70
CA ILE A 8 -6.10 16.16 16.66
C ILE A 8 -4.80 15.39 16.90
N LYS A 9 -4.80 14.49 17.85
CA LYS A 9 -3.65 13.61 18.09
C LYS A 9 -3.57 12.63 16.94
N GLU A 10 -2.56 12.79 16.09
CA GLU A 10 -2.28 11.81 15.03
C GLU A 10 -2.04 10.43 15.64
N GLN A 11 -2.71 9.44 15.09
CA GLN A 11 -2.56 8.06 15.50
C GLN A 11 -2.75 7.14 14.31
N ALA A 12 -2.08 5.99 14.34
CA ALA A 12 -2.28 4.91 13.40
C ALA A 12 -2.06 3.58 14.13
N LYS A 13 -2.99 2.67 13.94
CA LYS A 13 -2.98 1.33 14.52
C LYS A 13 -3.01 0.32 13.38
N PHE A 14 -1.92 -0.41 13.20
CA PHE A 14 -1.86 -1.56 12.32
C PHE A 14 -2.26 -2.83 13.09
N GLN A 15 -3.00 -3.69 12.43
CA GLN A 15 -3.43 -4.98 12.94
C GLN A 15 -3.34 -6.01 11.82
N ILE A 16 -3.24 -7.29 12.18
CA ILE A 16 -3.29 -8.39 11.24
C ILE A 16 -4.48 -9.26 11.64
N ALA A 17 -5.41 -9.41 10.71
CA ALA A 17 -6.44 -10.42 10.83
C ALA A 17 -5.89 -11.73 10.25
N GLU A 18 -6.01 -12.83 10.99
CA GLU A 18 -5.46 -14.15 10.59
C GLU A 18 -6.18 -14.74 9.38
N GLU A 19 -7.36 -14.21 9.07
CA GLU A 19 -8.18 -14.62 7.95
C GLU A 19 -7.46 -14.39 6.63
N PHE A 20 -7.75 -15.25 5.65
CA PHE A 20 -7.15 -15.19 4.31
C PHE A 20 -5.61 -15.25 4.29
N GLY A 21 -4.98 -15.87 5.29
CA GLY A 21 -3.52 -15.98 5.38
C GLY A 21 -2.83 -14.73 5.91
N GLY A 22 -3.57 -13.87 6.59
CA GLY A 22 -3.08 -12.62 7.21
C GLY A 22 -3.44 -11.38 6.39
N LEU A 23 -4.55 -10.75 6.72
CA LEU A 23 -4.99 -9.48 6.14
C LEU A 23 -4.49 -8.32 7.00
N GLU A 24 -3.67 -7.44 6.44
CA GLU A 24 -3.22 -6.24 7.14
C GLU A 24 -4.31 -5.17 7.14
N LEU A 25 -4.54 -4.58 8.33
CA LEU A 25 -5.55 -3.56 8.57
C LEU A 25 -4.90 -2.30 9.14
N LEU A 26 -5.44 -1.15 8.82
CA LEU A 26 -5.04 0.15 9.34
C LEU A 26 -6.27 0.91 9.82
N ASP A 27 -6.22 1.41 11.06
CA ASP A 27 -7.11 2.45 11.57
C ASP A 27 -6.26 3.67 11.88
N ALA A 28 -6.51 4.78 11.20
CA ALA A 28 -5.64 5.95 11.30
C ALA A 28 -6.40 7.27 11.22
N GLN A 29 -5.85 8.26 11.93
CA GLN A 29 -6.20 9.66 11.76
C GLN A 29 -4.94 10.52 11.72
N TYR A 30 -4.93 11.45 10.78
CA TYR A 30 -3.81 12.34 10.51
C TYR A 30 -4.29 13.77 10.29
N GLU A 31 -3.45 14.74 10.63
CA GLU A 31 -3.68 16.15 10.37
C GLU A 31 -2.56 16.74 9.51
N THR A 32 -1.31 16.46 9.89
CA THR A 32 -0.12 17.04 9.26
C THR A 32 0.70 16.02 8.48
N GLN A 33 0.38 14.72 8.62
CA GLN A 33 1.10 13.65 7.94
C GLN A 33 1.03 13.82 6.41
N ASN A 34 2.18 13.75 5.77
CA ASN A 34 2.32 13.79 4.33
C ASN A 34 3.10 12.55 3.87
N PHE A 35 2.39 11.64 3.23
CA PHE A 35 2.98 10.45 2.63
C PHE A 35 3.64 10.80 1.31
N SER A 36 4.96 10.63 1.22
CA SER A 36 5.67 10.76 -0.04
C SER A 36 5.26 9.65 -1.01
N ARG A 37 5.69 9.72 -2.27
CA ARG A 37 5.48 8.66 -3.26
C ARG A 37 5.99 7.33 -2.73
N HIS A 38 5.12 6.34 -2.65
CA HIS A 38 5.37 4.98 -2.19
C HIS A 38 4.40 4.01 -2.84
N SER A 39 4.66 2.72 -2.71
CA SER A 39 3.75 1.65 -3.13
C SER A 39 3.71 0.55 -2.07
N HIS A 40 2.69 -0.29 -2.11
CA HIS A 40 2.58 -1.49 -1.29
C HIS A 40 2.34 -2.71 -2.17
N GLU A 41 2.70 -3.89 -1.67
CA GLU A 41 2.45 -5.18 -2.34
C GLU A 41 0.94 -5.48 -2.45
N GLY A 42 0.19 -5.10 -1.41
CA GLY A 42 -1.26 -5.25 -1.36
C GLY A 42 -1.98 -4.05 -1.96
N TYR A 43 -3.22 -4.30 -2.34
CA TYR A 43 -4.15 -3.22 -2.67
C TYR A 43 -4.42 -2.36 -1.44
N THR A 44 -4.74 -1.08 -1.63
CA THR A 44 -5.39 -0.30 -0.58
C THR A 44 -6.88 -0.25 -0.84
N VAL A 45 -7.66 -0.74 0.12
CA VAL A 45 -9.12 -0.61 0.14
C VAL A 45 -9.49 0.11 1.43
N GLY A 46 -9.74 1.40 1.34
CA GLY A 46 -9.94 2.25 2.52
C GLY A 46 -11.24 3.05 2.46
N VAL A 47 -11.90 3.23 3.61
CA VAL A 47 -13.08 4.09 3.78
C VAL A 47 -12.69 5.32 4.57
N ILE A 48 -13.02 6.50 4.04
CA ILE A 48 -12.84 7.76 4.76
C ILE A 48 -13.93 7.91 5.81
N GLU A 49 -13.51 7.97 7.08
CA GLU A 49 -14.40 8.08 8.23
C GLU A 49 -14.70 9.54 8.59
N ARG A 50 -13.73 10.43 8.35
CA ARG A 50 -13.84 11.86 8.65
C ARG A 50 -12.90 12.68 7.78
N GLY A 51 -13.30 13.91 7.45
CA GLY A 51 -12.50 14.85 6.68
C GLY A 51 -12.37 14.43 5.22
N ALA A 52 -11.21 14.71 4.62
CA ALA A 52 -10.92 14.33 3.24
C ALA A 52 -9.42 14.12 3.04
N GLN A 53 -9.08 13.08 2.28
CA GLN A 53 -7.72 12.82 1.85
C GLN A 53 -7.50 13.29 0.42
N SER A 54 -6.40 14.00 0.18
CA SER A 54 -5.87 14.26 -1.15
C SER A 54 -4.69 13.32 -1.42
N PHE A 55 -4.65 12.74 -2.59
CA PHE A 55 -3.57 11.83 -2.99
C PHE A 55 -3.37 11.81 -4.49
N TYR A 56 -2.11 11.56 -4.89
CA TYR A 56 -1.76 11.32 -6.29
C TYR A 56 -1.81 9.82 -6.56
N ARG A 57 -2.44 9.41 -7.66
CA ARG A 57 -2.48 8.05 -8.17
C ARG A 57 -2.68 8.07 -9.68
N THR A 58 -2.00 7.19 -10.43
CA THR A 58 -2.22 6.98 -11.87
C THR A 58 -2.24 8.29 -12.68
N GLY A 59 -1.21 9.12 -12.50
CA GLY A 59 -1.03 10.36 -13.29
C GLY A 59 -1.94 11.52 -12.92
N GLY A 60 -2.75 11.40 -11.85
CA GLY A 60 -3.69 12.44 -11.39
C GLY A 60 -3.74 12.62 -9.88
N ASN A 61 -4.20 13.81 -9.46
CA ASN A 61 -4.56 14.06 -8.08
C ASN A 61 -6.05 13.74 -7.86
N HIS A 62 -6.34 13.11 -6.74
CA HIS A 62 -7.68 12.72 -6.33
C HIS A 62 -7.98 13.27 -4.95
N ILE A 63 -9.25 13.57 -4.70
CA ILE A 63 -9.75 13.93 -3.37
C ILE A 63 -10.81 12.89 -2.99
N ALA A 64 -10.61 12.26 -1.83
CA ALA A 64 -11.54 11.32 -1.25
C ALA A 64 -12.19 11.98 -0.03
N PRO A 65 -13.44 12.46 -0.13
CA PRO A 65 -14.19 12.99 0.99
C PRO A 65 -14.69 11.87 1.91
N GLN A 66 -15.25 12.26 3.05
CA GLN A 66 -15.94 11.35 3.96
C GLN A 66 -16.94 10.45 3.21
N ASP A 67 -17.07 9.22 3.64
CA ASP A 67 -17.93 8.15 3.09
C ASP A 67 -17.53 7.65 1.70
N SER A 68 -16.44 8.15 1.12
CA SER A 68 -15.87 7.57 -0.09
C SER A 68 -14.93 6.40 0.23
N ILE A 69 -14.74 5.54 -0.78
CA ILE A 69 -13.80 4.42 -0.74
C ILE A 69 -12.58 4.79 -1.58
N ILE A 70 -11.40 4.67 -1.00
CA ILE A 70 -10.11 4.80 -1.70
C ILE A 70 -9.68 3.43 -2.19
N LEU A 71 -9.29 3.37 -3.46
CA LEU A 71 -8.75 2.18 -4.10
C LEU A 71 -7.38 2.50 -4.70
N VAL A 72 -6.36 1.75 -4.28
CA VAL A 72 -5.04 1.77 -4.90
C VAL A 72 -4.69 0.34 -5.30
N ASN A 73 -4.27 0.12 -6.54
CA ASN A 73 -3.87 -1.21 -6.99
C ASN A 73 -2.54 -1.63 -6.34
N ALA A 74 -2.32 -2.92 -6.25
CA ALA A 74 -1.04 -3.47 -5.80
C ALA A 74 0.13 -2.89 -6.61
N ASP A 75 1.23 -2.59 -5.95
CA ASP A 75 2.45 -1.97 -6.51
C ASP A 75 2.24 -0.58 -7.16
N GLU A 76 1.04 -0.01 -7.10
CA GLU A 76 0.76 1.30 -7.69
C GLU A 76 1.30 2.43 -6.80
N VAL A 77 2.12 3.30 -7.40
CA VAL A 77 2.71 4.45 -6.70
C VAL A 77 1.68 5.52 -6.42
N HIS A 78 1.61 5.93 -5.16
CA HIS A 78 0.68 6.96 -4.69
C HIS A 78 1.29 7.83 -3.58
N THR A 79 0.58 8.91 -3.25
CA THR A 79 0.90 9.81 -2.12
C THR A 79 -0.30 9.86 -1.16
N GLY A 80 -0.25 10.74 -0.15
CA GLY A 80 -1.39 11.00 0.71
C GLY A 80 -1.14 12.16 1.67
N HIS A 81 -2.09 13.08 1.75
CA HIS A 81 -2.09 14.19 2.71
C HIS A 81 -3.52 14.66 2.97
N SER A 82 -3.71 15.52 3.95
CA SER A 82 -5.03 16.11 4.19
C SER A 82 -5.45 17.05 3.06
N ALA A 83 -6.72 16.96 2.64
CA ALA A 83 -7.34 17.91 1.72
C ALA A 83 -8.07 19.06 2.44
N VAL A 84 -8.23 18.98 3.77
CA VAL A 84 -9.02 19.92 4.58
C VAL A 84 -8.31 20.25 5.89
N GLU A 85 -8.63 21.39 6.48
CA GLU A 85 -8.25 21.69 7.86
C GLU A 85 -8.86 20.66 8.83
N GLY A 86 -8.12 20.29 9.88
CA GLY A 86 -8.55 19.26 10.82
C GLY A 86 -8.30 17.83 10.36
N GLY A 87 -7.61 17.63 9.21
CA GLY A 87 -7.11 16.33 8.80
C GLY A 87 -8.17 15.38 8.28
N TRP A 88 -7.80 14.10 8.26
CA TRP A 88 -8.69 13.00 7.87
C TRP A 88 -8.51 11.79 8.77
N ALA A 89 -9.55 10.97 8.85
CA ALA A 89 -9.51 9.65 9.46
C ALA A 89 -10.02 8.61 8.46
N TYR A 90 -9.40 7.45 8.45
CA TYR A 90 -9.80 6.35 7.56
C TYR A 90 -9.45 5.00 8.16
N LYS A 91 -10.21 3.99 7.73
CA LYS A 91 -9.90 2.58 7.97
C LYS A 91 -9.59 1.92 6.63
N ALA A 92 -8.54 1.12 6.58
CA ALA A 92 -8.11 0.45 5.37
C ALA A 92 -7.73 -1.01 5.62
N MET A 93 -7.90 -1.84 4.60
CA MET A 93 -7.31 -3.16 4.51
C MET A 93 -6.40 -3.25 3.29
N TYR A 94 -5.40 -4.13 3.38
CA TYR A 94 -4.36 -4.30 2.36
C TYR A 94 -4.35 -5.74 1.81
N PRO A 95 -5.39 -6.18 1.10
CA PRO A 95 -5.43 -7.52 0.51
C PRO A 95 -4.34 -7.67 -0.54
N LEU A 96 -3.67 -8.83 -0.54
CA LEU A 96 -2.66 -9.19 -1.53
C LEU A 96 -3.30 -9.62 -2.85
N PRO A 97 -2.56 -9.52 -3.98
CA PRO A 97 -3.03 -10.02 -5.28
C PRO A 97 -3.51 -11.47 -5.26
N GLU A 98 -2.82 -12.35 -4.52
CA GLU A 98 -3.16 -13.77 -4.38
C GLU A 98 -4.49 -13.99 -3.66
N GLN A 99 -4.78 -13.14 -2.67
CA GLN A 99 -6.06 -13.18 -1.94
C GLN A 99 -7.22 -12.81 -2.86
N PHE A 100 -7.05 -11.78 -3.70
CA PHE A 100 -8.03 -11.45 -4.73
C PHE A 100 -8.13 -12.51 -5.82
N ALA A 101 -7.01 -13.09 -6.26
CA ALA A 101 -7.01 -14.15 -7.27
C ALA A 101 -7.78 -15.39 -6.80
N THR A 102 -7.69 -15.75 -5.51
CA THR A 102 -8.49 -16.81 -4.88
C THR A 102 -9.98 -16.53 -5.01
N VAL A 103 -10.42 -15.32 -4.63
CA VAL A 103 -11.82 -14.90 -4.75
C VAL A 103 -12.26 -14.87 -6.22
N ALA A 104 -11.43 -14.35 -7.14
CA ALA A 104 -11.71 -14.30 -8.56
C ALA A 104 -11.99 -15.69 -9.15
N LYS A 105 -11.19 -16.68 -8.78
CA LYS A 105 -11.33 -18.07 -9.22
C LYS A 105 -12.67 -18.67 -8.77
N GLU A 106 -13.07 -18.41 -7.53
CA GLU A 106 -14.32 -18.95 -6.97
C GLU A 106 -15.57 -18.34 -7.61
N ILE A 107 -15.53 -17.04 -7.99
CA ILE A 107 -16.66 -16.41 -8.70
C ILE A 107 -16.63 -16.62 -10.21
N GLY A 108 -15.73 -17.48 -10.71
CA GLY A 108 -15.63 -17.79 -12.15
C GLY A 108 -15.06 -16.65 -13.00
N ALA A 109 -14.39 -15.67 -12.40
CA ALA A 109 -13.72 -14.61 -13.13
C ALA A 109 -12.43 -15.16 -13.76
N ASN A 110 -12.34 -15.15 -15.08
CA ASN A 110 -11.16 -15.61 -15.84
C ASN A 110 -9.95 -14.66 -15.76
N THR A 111 -10.01 -13.66 -14.91
CA THR A 111 -8.95 -12.67 -14.72
C THR A 111 -8.29 -12.92 -13.37
N GLY A 112 -6.98 -12.90 -13.29
CA GLY A 112 -6.24 -12.98 -12.04
C GLY A 112 -6.61 -11.85 -11.05
N ALA A 113 -5.64 -11.24 -10.39
CA ALA A 113 -5.90 -10.11 -9.49
C ALA A 113 -6.64 -8.95 -10.21
N PRO A 114 -7.63 -8.30 -9.56
CA PRO A 114 -8.45 -7.27 -10.17
C PRO A 114 -7.65 -6.00 -10.47
N TYR A 115 -8.13 -5.19 -11.42
CA TYR A 115 -7.67 -3.83 -11.62
C TYR A 115 -8.80 -2.85 -11.30
N PHE A 116 -8.54 -1.89 -10.43
CA PHE A 116 -9.46 -0.83 -10.07
C PHE A 116 -9.09 0.47 -10.78
N PRO A 117 -9.82 0.85 -11.84
CA PRO A 117 -9.51 2.06 -12.62
C PRO A 117 -9.78 3.35 -11.84
N GLN A 118 -10.79 3.35 -10.99
CA GLN A 118 -11.16 4.51 -10.18
C GLN A 118 -10.37 4.54 -8.87
N ALA A 119 -9.75 5.68 -8.58
CA ALA A 119 -9.01 5.90 -7.35
C ALA A 119 -9.93 6.18 -6.15
N VAL A 120 -11.07 6.80 -6.42
CA VAL A 120 -12.10 7.15 -5.42
C VAL A 120 -13.44 6.67 -5.93
N VAL A 121 -14.17 5.95 -5.10
CA VAL A 121 -15.49 5.39 -5.40
C VAL A 121 -16.48 5.89 -4.35
N TYR A 122 -17.66 6.30 -4.81
CA TYR A 122 -18.79 6.59 -3.95
C TYR A 122 -19.80 5.45 -4.05
N ASP A 123 -19.74 4.51 -3.10
CA ASP A 123 -20.63 3.36 -2.98
C ASP A 123 -21.02 3.21 -1.49
N PRO A 124 -22.09 3.89 -1.05
CA PRO A 124 -22.48 3.91 0.36
C PRO A 124 -22.78 2.53 0.94
N GLU A 125 -23.31 1.62 0.13
CA GLU A 125 -23.59 0.24 0.56
C GLU A 125 -22.29 -0.52 0.83
N LEU A 126 -21.33 -0.44 -0.08
CA LEU A 126 -20.04 -1.08 0.09
C LEU A 126 -19.23 -0.42 1.22
N ALA A 127 -19.27 0.91 1.35
CA ALA A 127 -18.61 1.62 2.45
C ALA A 127 -19.15 1.17 3.82
N SER A 128 -20.48 1.04 3.93
CA SER A 128 -21.13 0.52 5.17
C SER A 128 -20.72 -0.93 5.45
N GLN A 129 -20.64 -1.76 4.41
CA GLN A 129 -20.20 -3.15 4.57
C GLN A 129 -18.73 -3.24 4.97
N LEU A 130 -17.84 -2.41 4.42
CA LEU A 130 -16.43 -2.35 4.81
C LEU A 130 -16.28 -1.90 6.27
N ARG A 131 -17.06 -0.91 6.73
CA ARG A 131 -17.08 -0.51 8.14
C ARG A 131 -17.47 -1.68 9.05
N LEU A 132 -18.49 -2.44 8.65
CA LEU A 132 -18.91 -3.64 9.39
C LEU A 132 -17.79 -4.69 9.44
N VAL A 133 -17.03 -4.87 8.35
CA VAL A 133 -15.84 -5.74 8.36
C VAL A 133 -14.83 -5.27 9.40
N PHE A 134 -14.43 -4.00 9.37
CA PHE A 134 -13.45 -3.44 10.32
C PHE A 134 -13.92 -3.59 11.78
N GLU A 135 -15.19 -3.26 12.05
CA GLU A 135 -15.78 -3.41 13.38
C GLU A 135 -15.82 -4.87 13.85
N THR A 136 -16.21 -5.79 12.95
CA THR A 136 -16.28 -7.22 13.27
C THR A 136 -14.89 -7.81 13.52
N LEU A 137 -13.89 -7.42 12.72
CA LEU A 137 -12.51 -7.86 12.92
C LEU A 137 -11.90 -7.35 14.22
N GLU A 138 -12.34 -6.21 14.72
CA GLU A 138 -11.88 -5.65 15.99
C GLU A 138 -12.59 -6.29 17.20
N LYS A 139 -13.90 -6.60 17.11
CA LYS A 139 -14.74 -6.93 18.27
C LYS A 139 -15.16 -8.39 18.35
N SER A 140 -15.20 -9.12 17.24
CA SER A 140 -15.73 -10.47 17.20
C SER A 140 -14.61 -11.51 17.14
N THR A 141 -14.77 -12.59 17.89
CA THR A 141 -13.93 -13.80 17.80
C THR A 141 -14.56 -14.90 16.94
N ASN A 142 -15.75 -14.67 16.37
CA ASN A 142 -16.41 -15.63 15.50
C ASN A 142 -15.74 -15.65 14.13
N ARG A 143 -14.89 -16.65 13.91
CA ARG A 143 -14.11 -16.82 12.70
C ARG A 143 -14.97 -16.88 11.43
N LEU A 144 -16.06 -17.66 11.45
CA LEU A 144 -16.93 -17.80 10.28
C LEU A 144 -17.57 -16.46 9.88
N LEU A 145 -18.01 -15.66 10.85
CA LEU A 145 -18.56 -14.33 10.60
C LEU A 145 -17.51 -13.40 9.97
N ARG A 146 -16.29 -13.37 10.52
CA ARG A 146 -15.18 -12.57 10.05
C ARG A 146 -14.82 -12.92 8.59
N GLU A 147 -14.58 -14.20 8.31
CA GLU A 147 -14.26 -14.70 6.97
C GLU A 147 -15.39 -14.40 5.97
N THR A 148 -16.65 -14.62 6.36
CA THR A 148 -17.80 -14.36 5.49
C THR A 148 -17.92 -12.88 5.10
N LEU A 149 -17.74 -11.97 6.03
CA LEU A 149 -17.83 -10.54 5.77
C LEU A 149 -16.69 -10.03 4.89
N ILE A 150 -15.46 -10.48 5.15
CA ILE A 150 -14.32 -10.14 4.28
C ILE A 150 -14.59 -10.64 2.86
N TYR A 151 -14.91 -11.93 2.72
CA TYR A 151 -15.15 -12.55 1.42
C TYR A 151 -16.25 -11.81 0.63
N ALA A 152 -17.40 -11.60 1.26
CA ALA A 152 -18.54 -10.90 0.63
C ALA A 152 -18.16 -9.46 0.19
N SER A 153 -17.32 -8.78 0.96
CA SER A 153 -16.86 -7.43 0.63
C SER A 153 -15.89 -7.43 -0.55
N LEU A 154 -14.94 -8.40 -0.60
CA LEU A 154 -14.02 -8.55 -1.72
C LEU A 154 -14.77 -8.92 -3.01
N VAL A 155 -15.74 -9.84 -2.95
CA VAL A 155 -16.59 -10.18 -4.10
C VAL A 155 -17.35 -8.96 -4.60
N LYS A 156 -18.02 -8.21 -3.72
CA LYS A 156 -18.78 -7.02 -4.08
C LYS A 156 -17.87 -5.94 -4.67
N LEU A 157 -16.71 -5.70 -4.08
CA LEU A 157 -15.71 -4.76 -4.59
C LEU A 157 -15.28 -5.13 -6.02
N MET A 158 -14.92 -6.41 -6.23
CA MET A 158 -14.51 -6.90 -7.55
C MET A 158 -15.62 -6.77 -8.59
N THR A 159 -16.82 -7.23 -8.27
CA THR A 159 -17.93 -7.27 -9.25
C THR A 159 -18.42 -5.88 -9.64
N ARG A 160 -18.35 -4.90 -8.74
CA ARG A 160 -18.84 -3.55 -9.00
C ARG A 160 -17.79 -2.62 -9.58
N HIS A 161 -16.53 -2.74 -9.12
CA HIS A 161 -15.53 -1.70 -9.32
C HIS A 161 -14.28 -2.16 -10.04
N SER A 162 -14.11 -3.48 -10.30
CA SER A 162 -12.96 -3.94 -11.08
C SER A 162 -13.21 -3.94 -12.58
N ARG A 163 -12.12 -3.87 -13.33
CA ARG A 163 -12.04 -4.01 -14.78
C ARG A 163 -10.88 -4.94 -15.13
N THR A 164 -10.83 -5.37 -16.38
CA THR A 164 -9.60 -5.98 -16.91
C THR A 164 -8.50 -4.92 -16.94
N ALA A 165 -7.32 -5.25 -16.42
CA ALA A 165 -6.18 -4.34 -16.46
C ALA A 165 -5.90 -3.91 -17.91
N PRO A 166 -5.61 -2.62 -18.16
CA PRO A 166 -5.20 -2.16 -19.49
C PRO A 166 -3.99 -2.97 -19.95
N LYS A 167 -4.02 -3.45 -21.19
CA LYS A 167 -2.83 -4.06 -21.78
C LYS A 167 -1.76 -2.97 -21.92
N SER A 168 -0.54 -3.29 -21.51
CA SER A 168 0.59 -2.40 -21.81
C SER A 168 0.77 -2.34 -23.32
N ASP A 169 0.75 -1.14 -23.90
CA ASP A 169 1.03 -0.93 -25.32
C ASP A 169 2.52 -1.16 -25.64
N GLN A 170 3.37 -1.35 -24.62
CA GLN A 170 4.78 -1.61 -24.83
C GLN A 170 5.02 -3.10 -25.08
N PRO A 171 5.82 -3.45 -26.10
CA PRO A 171 6.23 -4.82 -26.33
C PRO A 171 6.93 -5.39 -25.09
N LEU A 172 6.63 -6.62 -24.70
CA LEU A 172 7.27 -7.31 -23.58
C LEU A 172 8.81 -7.31 -23.70
N SER A 173 9.34 -7.35 -24.92
CA SER A 173 10.78 -7.24 -25.18
C SER A 173 11.39 -5.90 -24.71
N ALA A 174 10.65 -4.80 -24.79
CA ALA A 174 11.09 -3.49 -24.32
C ALA A 174 11.02 -3.35 -22.79
N LEU A 175 10.14 -4.11 -22.13
CA LEU A 175 9.99 -4.12 -20.68
C LEU A 175 10.95 -5.08 -19.99
N ARG A 176 11.39 -6.14 -20.67
CA ARG A 176 12.22 -7.19 -20.08
C ARG A 176 13.47 -6.69 -19.34
N PRO A 177 14.27 -5.74 -19.89
CA PRO A 177 15.40 -5.17 -19.16
C PRO A 177 15.03 -4.51 -17.84
N LEU A 178 13.89 -3.79 -17.81
CA LEU A 178 13.43 -3.10 -16.62
C LEU A 178 12.85 -4.07 -15.58
N LEU A 179 12.22 -5.15 -16.05
CA LEU A 179 11.71 -6.22 -15.18
C LEU A 179 12.86 -6.95 -14.49
N LEU A 180 13.96 -7.23 -15.17
CA LEU A 180 15.17 -7.83 -14.57
C LEU A 180 15.71 -6.97 -13.42
N VAL A 181 15.76 -5.64 -13.61
CA VAL A 181 16.19 -4.72 -12.54
C VAL A 181 15.19 -4.72 -11.40
N LYS A 182 13.89 -4.74 -11.70
CA LYS A 182 12.84 -4.80 -10.67
C LYS A 182 12.96 -6.08 -9.86
N GLU A 183 13.03 -7.24 -10.51
CA GLU A 183 13.21 -8.54 -9.89
C GLU A 183 14.45 -8.59 -9.01
N PHE A 184 15.59 -8.09 -9.50
CA PHE A 184 16.81 -8.00 -8.71
C PHE A 184 16.63 -7.18 -7.43
N LEU A 185 15.97 -6.01 -7.51
CA LEU A 185 15.73 -5.16 -6.35
C LEU A 185 14.69 -5.74 -5.37
N ASP A 186 13.75 -6.56 -5.86
CA ASP A 186 12.80 -7.28 -5.03
C ASP A 186 13.44 -8.48 -4.33
N ASP A 187 14.27 -9.26 -5.03
CA ASP A 187 14.93 -10.46 -4.50
C ASP A 187 16.09 -10.13 -3.56
N PHE A 188 16.80 -9.02 -3.82
CA PHE A 188 17.98 -8.59 -3.07
C PHE A 188 17.85 -7.13 -2.56
N PRO A 189 16.83 -6.79 -1.81
CA PRO A 189 16.60 -5.41 -1.37
C PRO A 189 17.75 -4.84 -0.54
N GLN A 190 18.44 -5.70 0.23
CA GLN A 190 19.58 -5.33 1.09
C GLN A 190 20.87 -5.07 0.31
N ALA A 191 20.94 -5.46 -0.98
CA ALA A 191 22.17 -5.35 -1.76
C ALA A 191 22.69 -3.90 -1.81
N ASP A 192 24.00 -3.76 -1.68
CA ASP A 192 24.71 -2.52 -1.98
C ASP A 192 25.11 -2.54 -3.46
N VAL A 193 24.17 -2.07 -4.30
CA VAL A 193 24.30 -2.09 -5.77
C VAL A 193 24.36 -0.67 -6.31
N SER A 194 25.27 -0.45 -7.24
CA SER A 194 25.41 0.83 -7.92
C SER A 194 24.42 0.99 -9.09
N LEU A 195 24.22 2.23 -9.52
CA LEU A 195 23.39 2.52 -10.70
C LEU A 195 23.99 1.94 -11.97
N GLU A 196 25.31 1.90 -12.07
CA GLU A 196 26.05 1.32 -13.17
C GLU A 196 25.81 -0.19 -13.29
N GLU A 197 25.85 -0.91 -12.19
CA GLU A 197 25.57 -2.36 -12.15
C GLU A 197 24.13 -2.66 -12.57
N LEU A 198 23.15 -1.90 -12.07
CA LEU A 198 21.77 -2.02 -12.52
C LEU A 198 21.57 -1.67 -13.99
N ALA A 199 22.31 -0.68 -14.49
CA ALA A 199 22.28 -0.30 -15.90
C ALA A 199 22.89 -1.38 -16.80
N GLN A 200 23.99 -2.01 -16.36
CA GLN A 200 24.59 -3.17 -17.03
C GLN A 200 23.63 -4.36 -17.07
N LEU A 201 22.95 -4.67 -15.96
CA LEU A 201 21.93 -5.72 -15.87
C LEU A 201 20.81 -5.52 -16.90
N ALA A 202 20.41 -4.26 -17.11
CA ALA A 202 19.38 -3.88 -18.09
C ALA A 202 19.89 -3.73 -19.52
N GLY A 203 21.20 -3.71 -19.75
CA GLY A 203 21.78 -3.34 -21.05
C GLY A 203 21.48 -1.89 -21.47
N LEU A 204 21.35 -0.98 -20.50
CA LEU A 204 20.99 0.43 -20.70
C LEU A 204 22.12 1.35 -20.17
N SER A 205 22.12 2.61 -20.58
CA SER A 205 22.92 3.61 -19.87
C SER A 205 22.24 3.98 -18.53
N PRO A 206 23.01 4.42 -17.51
CA PRO A 206 22.46 4.83 -16.22
C PRO A 206 21.33 5.86 -16.33
N PHE A 207 21.51 6.88 -17.17
CA PHE A 207 20.50 7.91 -17.43
C PHE A 207 19.22 7.31 -18.03
N HIS A 208 19.38 6.43 -19.02
CA HIS A 208 18.23 5.80 -19.69
C HIS A 208 17.48 4.87 -18.73
N LEU A 209 18.22 4.09 -17.93
CA LEU A 209 17.61 3.25 -16.88
C LEU A 209 16.76 4.07 -15.93
N VAL A 210 17.31 5.12 -15.29
CA VAL A 210 16.56 5.93 -14.31
C VAL A 210 15.27 6.47 -14.91
N ARG A 211 15.34 7.05 -16.11
CA ARG A 211 14.20 7.66 -16.78
C ARG A 211 13.12 6.63 -17.16
N THR A 212 13.53 5.50 -17.75
CA THR A 212 12.57 4.48 -18.22
C THR A 212 12.00 3.68 -17.06
N PHE A 213 12.81 3.35 -16.06
CA PHE A 213 12.39 2.67 -14.85
C PHE A 213 11.35 3.51 -14.07
N GLN A 214 11.65 4.82 -13.88
CA GLN A 214 10.70 5.72 -13.22
C GLN A 214 9.40 5.90 -14.02
N LYS A 215 9.49 5.94 -15.35
CA LYS A 215 8.30 6.02 -16.21
C LYS A 215 7.44 4.75 -16.07
N GLN A 216 8.07 3.57 -15.99
CA GLN A 216 7.39 2.29 -15.95
C GLN A 216 6.83 1.96 -14.56
N PHE A 217 7.63 2.19 -13.50
CA PHE A 217 7.29 1.76 -12.13
C PHE A 217 6.96 2.92 -11.19
N GLY A 218 6.92 4.16 -11.69
CA GLY A 218 6.56 5.35 -10.93
C GLY A 218 7.64 5.88 -9.99
N LEU A 219 8.67 5.10 -9.68
CA LEU A 219 9.80 5.43 -8.81
C LEU A 219 11.12 5.21 -9.53
N PRO A 220 12.16 6.04 -9.29
CA PRO A 220 13.51 5.72 -9.73
C PRO A 220 14.07 4.49 -8.96
N PRO A 221 15.09 3.79 -9.50
CA PRO A 221 15.61 2.53 -8.93
C PRO A 221 15.92 2.59 -7.44
N HIS A 222 16.63 3.63 -6.97
CA HIS A 222 16.94 3.78 -5.55
C HIS A 222 15.67 3.91 -4.65
N ALA A 223 14.70 4.72 -5.07
CA ALA A 223 13.46 4.88 -4.31
C ALA A 223 12.65 3.58 -4.31
N TYR A 224 12.68 2.81 -5.39
CA TYR A 224 12.09 1.48 -5.47
C TYR A 224 12.79 0.51 -4.50
N GLN A 225 14.13 0.50 -4.45
CA GLN A 225 14.88 -0.31 -3.50
C GLN A 225 14.52 0.01 -2.05
N ILE A 226 14.33 1.29 -1.71
CA ILE A 226 13.88 1.68 -0.36
C ILE A 226 12.51 1.07 -0.06
N GLN A 227 11.57 1.02 -1.02
CA GLN A 227 10.29 0.35 -0.81
C GLN A 227 10.46 -1.16 -0.59
N ALA A 228 11.30 -1.82 -1.38
CA ALA A 228 11.62 -3.25 -1.21
C ALA A 228 12.24 -3.53 0.18
N ARG A 229 13.18 -2.69 0.63
CA ARG A 229 13.74 -2.75 2.00
C ARG A 229 12.69 -2.58 3.08
N LEU A 230 11.73 -1.70 2.90
CA LEU A 230 10.64 -1.49 3.86
C LEU A 230 9.68 -2.69 3.89
N ARG A 231 9.43 -3.35 2.77
CA ARG A 231 8.65 -4.61 2.72
C ARG A 231 9.34 -5.71 3.55
N LEU A 232 10.63 -5.92 3.31
CA LEU A 232 11.43 -6.86 4.11
C LEU A 232 11.43 -6.49 5.60
N ALA A 233 11.59 -5.19 5.93
CA ALA A 233 11.54 -4.72 7.31
C ALA A 233 10.20 -5.01 7.99
N LYS A 234 9.07 -4.83 7.30
CA LYS A 234 7.74 -5.21 7.82
C LYS A 234 7.68 -6.70 8.19
N THR A 235 8.21 -7.56 7.32
CA THR A 235 8.25 -9.01 7.55
C THR A 235 9.09 -9.36 8.78
N LEU A 236 10.30 -8.84 8.88
CA LEU A 236 11.20 -9.11 10.00
C LEU A 236 10.65 -8.59 11.34
N LEU A 237 10.07 -7.40 11.35
CA LEU A 237 9.43 -6.83 12.53
C LEU A 237 8.23 -7.66 13.01
N LYS A 238 7.42 -8.21 12.10
CA LYS A 238 6.33 -9.14 12.43
C LYS A 238 6.84 -10.45 13.04
N GLN A 239 8.02 -10.90 12.62
CA GLN A 239 8.70 -12.09 13.17
C GLN A 239 9.38 -11.82 14.53
N GLY A 240 9.31 -10.58 15.02
CA GLY A 240 9.89 -10.21 16.32
C GLY A 240 11.39 -9.89 16.28
N VAL A 241 11.97 -9.75 15.08
CA VAL A 241 13.37 -9.31 14.93
C VAL A 241 13.52 -7.89 15.48
N SER A 242 14.61 -7.63 16.19
CA SER A 242 14.86 -6.32 16.78
C SER A 242 14.98 -5.24 15.72
N ILE A 243 14.64 -3.98 16.05
CA ILE A 243 14.68 -2.87 15.08
C ILE A 243 16.11 -2.65 14.57
N SER A 244 17.12 -2.87 15.40
CA SER A 244 18.53 -2.73 15.01
C SER A 244 18.95 -3.78 14.00
N GLU A 245 18.66 -5.06 14.28
CA GLU A 245 18.91 -6.18 13.36
C GLU A 245 18.11 -6.01 12.07
N THR A 246 16.82 -5.64 12.17
CA THR A 246 15.98 -5.36 11.00
C THR A 246 16.61 -4.27 10.10
N ALA A 247 17.15 -3.20 10.68
CA ALA A 247 17.81 -2.16 9.89
C ALA A 247 19.02 -2.71 9.13
N GLN A 248 19.84 -3.52 9.80
CA GLN A 248 21.04 -4.14 9.22
C GLN A 248 20.65 -5.13 8.10
N GLU A 249 19.73 -6.04 8.38
CA GLU A 249 19.31 -7.08 7.44
C GLU A 249 18.62 -6.53 6.19
N CYS A 250 17.92 -5.40 6.34
CA CYS A 250 17.31 -4.71 5.20
C CYS A 250 18.27 -3.79 4.43
N GLY A 251 19.54 -3.69 4.84
CA GLY A 251 20.53 -2.83 4.16
C GLY A 251 20.35 -1.34 4.43
N PHE A 252 19.68 -0.94 5.53
CA PHE A 252 19.71 0.43 6.00
C PHE A 252 21.03 0.71 6.72
N HIS A 253 21.52 1.94 6.59
CA HIS A 253 22.78 2.34 7.23
C HIS A 253 22.74 2.16 8.75
N ASP A 254 21.62 2.49 9.37
CA ASP A 254 21.37 2.37 10.81
C ASP A 254 19.87 2.35 11.13
N GLN A 255 19.57 2.16 12.41
CA GLN A 255 18.20 2.18 12.93
C GLN A 255 17.47 3.52 12.66
N SER A 256 18.19 4.65 12.71
CA SER A 256 17.60 5.97 12.48
C SER A 256 17.21 6.17 11.02
N HIS A 257 18.01 5.61 10.11
CA HIS A 257 17.73 5.60 8.67
C HIS A 257 16.45 4.77 8.37
N LEU A 258 16.36 3.55 8.91
CA LEU A 258 15.14 2.74 8.85
C LEU A 258 13.94 3.51 9.41
N HIS A 259 14.06 4.06 10.62
CA HIS A 259 12.97 4.78 11.29
C HIS A 259 12.42 5.93 10.44
N ARG A 260 13.30 6.74 9.86
CA ARG A 260 12.91 7.89 9.03
C ARG A 260 12.14 7.45 7.78
N HIS A 261 12.64 6.44 7.06
CA HIS A 261 11.97 5.93 5.85
C HIS A 261 10.67 5.22 6.19
N PHE A 262 10.65 4.42 7.25
CA PHE A 262 9.48 3.69 7.71
C PHE A 262 8.34 4.65 8.11
N LYS A 263 8.66 5.66 8.95
CA LYS A 263 7.68 6.68 9.36
C LYS A 263 7.17 7.49 8.17
N LYS A 264 8.06 7.84 7.22
CA LYS A 264 7.67 8.60 6.03
C LYS A 264 6.75 7.81 5.10
N ALA A 265 6.93 6.50 5.00
CA ALA A 265 6.13 5.63 4.12
C ALA A 265 4.83 5.16 4.77
N LEU A 266 4.86 4.85 6.07
CA LEU A 266 3.74 4.20 6.78
C LEU A 266 3.06 5.09 7.83
N GLY A 267 3.58 6.29 8.09
CA GLY A 267 3.04 7.22 9.09
C GLY A 267 3.32 6.83 10.54
N ILE A 268 3.84 5.63 10.80
CA ILE A 268 4.18 5.13 12.15
C ILE A 268 5.64 4.71 12.23
N THR A 269 6.12 4.54 13.45
CA THR A 269 7.49 4.08 13.70
C THR A 269 7.60 2.54 13.60
N PRO A 270 8.80 1.98 13.34
CA PRO A 270 9.02 0.55 13.39
C PRO A 270 8.59 -0.08 14.73
N LYS A 271 8.82 0.64 15.85
CA LYS A 271 8.42 0.19 17.19
C LYS A 271 6.90 0.11 17.37
N GLN A 272 6.16 1.04 16.79
CA GLN A 272 4.68 1.01 16.82
C GLN A 272 4.16 -0.13 15.96
N TYR A 273 4.79 -0.38 14.81
CA TYR A 273 4.42 -1.46 13.90
C TYR A 273 4.70 -2.85 14.47
N ALA A 274 5.84 -3.04 15.16
CA ALA A 274 6.23 -4.31 15.78
C ALA A 274 5.40 -4.70 17.03
N ARG A 275 4.60 -3.77 17.55
CA ARG A 275 3.67 -4.03 18.67
C ARG A 275 2.26 -4.11 18.12
N PRO A 276 1.67 -5.30 17.97
CA PRO A 276 0.29 -5.47 17.51
C PRO A 276 -0.71 -4.92 18.52
#